data_5e8c234cc0fba34c01d9931916282075
#
_entry.id   5e8c234cc0fba34c01d9931916282075
#
_cell.length_a   1.000
_cell.length_b   1.000
_cell.length_c   1.000
_cell.angle_alpha   90.00
_cell.angle_beta   90.00
_cell.angle_gamma   90.00
#
_symmetry.space_group_name_H-M   'P 1'
#
loop_
_entity.id
_entity.type
_entity.pdbx_description
1 polymer ?
#
loop_
_entity_poly.entity_id
_entity_poly.type
_entity_poly.pdbx_seq_one_letter_code
_entity_poly.pdbx_strand_id
1 'polypeptide(L)'
;MTAKHTLRVVAAVLLLGLTACEGIEREPADVDGFSDKERKSAGKLFGDINLLGGAEDTDNNSGIGVNGVLWRASLDTLSFLPLSSADPFGGVIITDWYAPPESPQERFKVTVYILDTRLRADGVSVTVNRQLRGADGNWYEAAVDTGTAAALEDAILTRARQMRIAQLGQ
;
A
#
# COMPACT_ATOMS: atom_id res chain seq x y z
N MET A 1 70.32 3.00 -48.99
CA MET A 1 69.14 3.76 -49.59
C MET A 1 67.78 3.30 -49.08
N THR A 2 67.70 2.36 -48.18
CA THR A 2 66.39 1.75 -47.72
C THR A 2 65.73 2.42 -46.54
N ALA A 3 66.49 3.00 -45.62
CA ALA A 3 65.90 3.61 -44.39
C ALA A 3 65.01 4.86 -44.61
N LYS A 4 65.29 5.64 -45.66
CA LYS A 4 64.52 6.88 -46.01
C LYS A 4 63.17 6.55 -46.64
N HIS A 5 63.02 5.43 -47.32
CA HIS A 5 61.76 4.98 -47.94
C HIS A 5 60.84 4.37 -46.91
N THR A 6 61.34 3.61 -45.96
CA THR A 6 60.56 3.00 -44.86
C THR A 6 59.98 4.10 -43.97
N LEU A 7 60.74 5.16 -43.65
CA LEU A 7 60.25 6.26 -42.82
C LEU A 7 59.15 7.09 -43.54
N ARG A 8 59.23 7.23 -44.87
CA ARG A 8 58.19 7.91 -45.66
C ARG A 8 56.89 7.13 -45.77
N VAL A 9 56.96 5.81 -45.88
CA VAL A 9 55.78 4.91 -45.92
C VAL A 9 55.09 4.90 -44.56
N VAL A 10 55.82 4.81 -43.47
CA VAL A 10 55.26 4.86 -42.12
C VAL A 10 54.57 6.22 -41.84
N ALA A 11 55.17 7.33 -42.26
CA ALA A 11 54.56 8.67 -42.12
C ALA A 11 53.30 8.84 -42.96
N ALA A 12 53.25 8.24 -44.16
CA ALA A 12 52.08 8.30 -45.03
C ALA A 12 50.88 7.44 -44.46
N VAL A 13 51.18 6.29 -43.83
CA VAL A 13 50.14 5.46 -43.20
C VAL A 13 49.61 6.08 -41.92
N LEU A 14 50.44 6.85 -41.18
CA LEU A 14 49.99 7.54 -39.97
C LEU A 14 49.11 8.76 -40.29
N LEU A 15 49.27 9.39 -41.48
CA LEU A 15 48.45 10.53 -41.91
C LEU A 15 47.08 10.14 -42.47
N LEU A 16 46.87 8.89 -42.90
CA LEU A 16 45.57 8.39 -43.40
C LEU A 16 44.62 7.94 -42.25
N GLY A 17 45.10 7.83 -41.01
CA GLY A 17 44.29 7.40 -39.86
C GLY A 17 43.49 8.50 -39.17
N LEU A 18 43.62 9.79 -39.56
CA LEU A 18 43.03 10.92 -38.83
C LEU A 18 41.77 11.52 -39.49
N THR A 19 41.24 10.90 -40.55
CA THR A 19 40.04 11.43 -41.23
C THR A 19 38.75 10.65 -41.01
N ALA A 20 38.67 9.84 -39.95
CA ALA A 20 37.48 9.07 -39.64
C ALA A 20 36.68 9.55 -38.40
N CYS A 21 36.58 10.89 -38.26
CA CYS A 21 35.70 11.49 -37.26
C CYS A 21 35.02 12.74 -37.85
N GLU A 22 34.28 12.54 -38.95
CA GLU A 22 33.36 13.56 -39.45
C GLU A 22 32.00 12.93 -39.60
N GLY A 23 31.00 13.48 -38.86
CA GLY A 23 29.59 13.25 -39.12
C GLY A 23 28.87 12.32 -38.18
N ILE A 24 28.96 12.52 -36.87
CA ILE A 24 27.79 12.27 -36.02
C ILE A 24 27.07 13.61 -35.90
N GLU A 25 26.26 13.97 -36.93
CA GLU A 25 25.17 14.88 -36.74
C GLU A 25 24.31 14.32 -35.61
N ARG A 26 24.47 14.84 -34.41
CA ARG A 26 23.50 14.69 -33.36
C ARG A 26 22.30 15.49 -33.80
N GLU A 27 21.35 14.83 -34.45
CA GLU A 27 19.99 15.33 -34.50
C GLU A 27 19.63 15.81 -33.09
N PRO A 28 19.22 17.07 -32.90
CA PRO A 28 18.70 17.48 -31.59
C PRO A 28 17.59 16.52 -31.24
N ALA A 29 17.73 15.81 -30.13
CA ALA A 29 16.69 14.92 -29.63
C ALA A 29 15.42 15.75 -29.56
N ASP A 30 14.45 15.37 -30.39
CA ASP A 30 13.14 16.00 -30.47
C ASP A 30 12.46 15.73 -29.10
N VAL A 31 12.69 16.67 -28.17
CA VAL A 31 12.13 16.62 -26.81
C VAL A 31 10.63 16.83 -26.78
N ASP A 32 10.04 17.16 -27.94
CA ASP A 32 8.59 17.34 -28.10
C ASP A 32 7.87 16.07 -28.56
N GLY A 33 8.60 14.97 -28.85
CA GLY A 33 8.07 13.69 -29.31
C GLY A 33 7.74 12.66 -28.24
N PHE A 34 7.90 12.96 -26.94
CA PHE A 34 7.35 12.12 -25.89
C PHE A 34 5.84 12.28 -25.90
N SER A 35 5.17 11.30 -26.52
CA SER A 35 3.70 11.24 -26.50
C SER A 35 3.22 11.33 -25.05
N ASP A 36 2.10 12.01 -24.80
CA ASP A 36 1.47 12.12 -23.48
C ASP A 36 1.24 10.75 -22.82
N LYS A 37 1.28 9.69 -23.62
CA LYS A 37 1.19 8.28 -23.18
C LYS A 37 2.48 7.79 -22.50
N GLU A 38 3.66 8.26 -22.94
CA GLU A 38 4.95 7.92 -22.32
C GLU A 38 5.23 8.77 -21.09
N ARG A 39 4.75 10.03 -21.07
CA ARG A 39 4.78 10.86 -19.85
C ARG A 39 3.95 10.26 -18.72
N LYS A 40 2.81 9.63 -19.05
CA LYS A 40 1.98 8.92 -18.05
C LYS A 40 2.64 7.65 -17.51
N SER A 41 3.60 7.06 -18.22
CA SER A 41 4.30 5.86 -17.76
C SER A 41 5.63 6.14 -17.05
N ALA A 42 6.25 7.30 -17.26
CA ALA A 42 7.56 7.66 -16.69
C ALA A 42 7.56 7.92 -15.18
N GLY A 43 6.38 8.04 -14.54
CA GLY A 43 6.23 8.19 -13.09
C GLY A 43 5.91 6.87 -12.34
N LYS A 44 5.83 5.74 -13.04
CA LYS A 44 5.48 4.44 -12.45
C LYS A 44 6.74 3.61 -12.20
N LEU A 45 7.37 3.78 -11.04
CA LEU A 45 8.59 3.05 -10.68
C LEU A 45 8.31 1.63 -10.17
N PHE A 46 7.10 1.36 -9.69
CA PHE A 46 6.65 0.04 -9.21
C PHE A 46 5.17 -0.18 -9.57
N GLY A 47 4.88 -0.46 -10.84
CA GLY A 47 3.50 -0.71 -11.29
C GLY A 47 2.59 0.51 -11.14
N ASP A 48 1.41 0.36 -10.54
CA ASP A 48 0.43 1.43 -10.36
C ASP A 48 0.67 2.36 -9.16
N ILE A 49 1.86 2.34 -8.54
CA ILE A 49 2.21 3.27 -7.46
C ILE A 49 2.60 4.62 -8.07
N ASN A 50 1.69 5.56 -8.06
CA ASN A 50 1.89 6.94 -8.51
C ASN A 50 2.62 7.74 -7.42
N LEU A 51 3.96 7.79 -7.47
CA LEU A 51 4.80 8.47 -6.46
C LEU A 51 4.85 10.01 -6.62
N LEU A 52 4.37 10.53 -7.74
CA LEU A 52 4.45 11.97 -8.08
C LEU A 52 3.08 12.51 -8.53
N GLY A 53 2.07 12.35 -7.67
CA GLY A 53 0.85 13.13 -7.64
C GLY A 53 0.30 13.64 -8.98
N GLY A 54 -0.24 12.77 -9.82
CA GLY A 54 -1.19 13.14 -10.87
C GLY A 54 -2.58 12.87 -10.33
N ALA A 55 -3.35 13.93 -10.08
CA ALA A 55 -4.73 13.83 -9.67
C ALA A 55 -5.57 13.29 -10.85
N GLU A 56 -5.97 12.02 -10.77
CA GLU A 56 -7.19 11.50 -11.41
C GLU A 56 -7.41 10.08 -10.88
N ASP A 57 -8.59 9.86 -10.33
CA ASP A 57 -9.10 8.69 -9.62
C ASP A 57 -8.65 8.58 -8.16
N THR A 58 -9.29 9.43 -7.34
CA THR A 58 -9.31 9.29 -5.90
C THR A 58 -10.23 8.16 -5.44
N ASP A 59 -9.90 6.94 -5.80
CA ASP A 59 -10.10 5.86 -4.86
C ASP A 59 -9.00 6.03 -3.82
N ASN A 60 -9.39 6.36 -2.57
CA ASN A 60 -8.51 6.62 -1.41
C ASN A 60 -7.62 5.41 -1.04
N ASN A 61 -6.92 4.85 -2.01
CA ASN A 61 -5.99 3.73 -1.85
C ASN A 61 -4.54 4.25 -1.83
N SER A 62 -4.28 5.24 -0.98
CA SER A 62 -2.94 5.82 -0.78
C SER A 62 -1.98 4.80 -0.16
N GLY A 63 -1.47 3.86 -0.95
CA GLY A 63 -0.37 2.98 -0.55
C GLY A 63 -0.71 1.93 0.53
N ILE A 64 -1.96 1.84 0.97
CA ILE A 64 -2.44 0.83 1.92
C ILE A 64 -2.90 -0.37 1.10
N GLY A 65 -2.45 -1.58 1.45
CA GLY A 65 -2.80 -2.82 0.74
C GLY A 65 -4.28 -3.21 0.80
N VAL A 66 -5.12 -2.42 1.53
CA VAL A 66 -6.54 -2.67 1.80
C VAL A 66 -7.39 -1.42 1.60
N ASN A 67 -8.72 -1.56 1.67
CA ASN A 67 -9.62 -0.43 1.58
C ASN A 67 -9.41 0.58 2.73
N GLY A 68 -8.96 1.80 2.40
CA GLY A 68 -8.66 2.84 3.40
C GLY A 68 -9.88 3.33 4.20
N VAL A 69 -11.08 3.23 3.62
CA VAL A 69 -12.32 3.61 4.33
C VAL A 69 -12.70 2.54 5.34
N LEU A 70 -12.61 1.24 4.97
CA LEU A 70 -12.81 0.12 5.91
C LEU A 70 -11.76 0.16 7.03
N TRP A 71 -10.50 0.45 6.70
CA TRP A 71 -9.43 0.59 7.69
C TRP A 71 -9.75 1.65 8.74
N ARG A 72 -10.10 2.87 8.31
CA ARG A 72 -10.47 3.97 9.22
C ARG A 72 -11.72 3.65 10.02
N ALA A 73 -12.74 3.08 9.38
CA ALA A 73 -13.98 2.69 10.04
C ALA A 73 -13.76 1.64 11.12
N SER A 74 -12.87 0.66 10.87
CA SER A 74 -12.50 -0.37 11.85
C SER A 74 -11.81 0.26 13.07
N LEU A 75 -10.80 1.12 12.87
CA LEU A 75 -10.13 1.82 13.95
C LEU A 75 -11.09 2.69 14.77
N ASP A 76 -12.01 3.39 14.12
CA ASP A 76 -12.99 4.24 14.77
C ASP A 76 -14.00 3.42 15.59
N THR A 77 -14.49 2.30 15.03
CA THR A 77 -15.42 1.40 15.72
C THR A 77 -14.77 0.72 16.93
N LEU A 78 -13.47 0.41 16.86
CA LEU A 78 -12.71 -0.23 17.92
C LEU A 78 -12.00 0.75 18.86
N SER A 79 -12.25 2.06 18.75
CA SER A 79 -11.51 3.11 19.46
C SER A 79 -11.57 3.02 21.00
N PHE A 80 -12.57 2.32 21.56
CA PHE A 80 -12.70 2.06 22.99
C PHE A 80 -11.84 0.89 23.50
N LEU A 81 -11.24 0.10 22.58
CA LEU A 81 -10.37 -1.03 22.90
C LEU A 81 -8.89 -0.66 22.76
N PRO A 82 -8.02 -1.09 23.68
CA PRO A 82 -6.59 -0.92 23.49
C PRO A 82 -6.10 -1.77 22.31
N LEU A 83 -5.29 -1.18 21.42
CA LEU A 83 -4.72 -1.87 20.29
C LEU A 83 -3.41 -2.54 20.67
N SER A 84 -3.24 -3.82 20.30
CA SER A 84 -2.00 -4.58 20.40
C SER A 84 -1.17 -4.44 19.13
N SER A 85 -1.81 -4.48 17.96
CA SER A 85 -1.17 -4.35 16.65
C SER A 85 -2.15 -3.82 15.61
N ALA A 86 -1.63 -3.05 14.65
CA ALA A 86 -2.40 -2.60 13.49
C ALA A 86 -1.45 -2.54 12.28
N ASP A 87 -1.68 -3.42 11.30
CA ASP A 87 -0.92 -3.52 10.06
C ASP A 87 -1.81 -3.14 8.87
N PRO A 88 -1.68 -1.94 8.31
CA PRO A 88 -2.49 -1.49 7.19
C PRO A 88 -2.13 -2.17 5.86
N PHE A 89 -0.93 -2.74 5.74
CA PHE A 89 -0.50 -3.44 4.53
C PHE A 89 -1.06 -4.86 4.49
N GLY A 90 -1.01 -5.57 5.62
CA GLY A 90 -1.62 -6.89 5.78
C GLY A 90 -3.12 -6.84 6.06
N GLY A 91 -3.69 -5.66 6.32
CA GLY A 91 -5.11 -5.50 6.59
C GLY A 91 -5.58 -6.09 7.90
N VAL A 92 -4.73 -6.11 8.93
CA VAL A 92 -5.02 -6.76 10.20
C VAL A 92 -4.97 -5.76 11.36
N ILE A 93 -6.02 -5.74 12.18
CA ILE A 93 -6.08 -4.97 13.43
C ILE A 93 -6.32 -5.94 14.57
N ILE A 94 -5.47 -5.93 15.58
CA ILE A 94 -5.55 -6.79 16.76
C ILE A 94 -5.64 -5.90 18.00
N THR A 95 -6.68 -6.09 18.80
CA THR A 95 -6.77 -5.42 20.11
C THR A 95 -5.98 -6.21 21.14
N ASP A 96 -5.69 -5.56 22.27
CA ASP A 96 -5.30 -6.29 23.48
C ASP A 96 -6.54 -6.81 24.19
N TRP A 97 -6.34 -7.60 25.25
CA TRP A 97 -7.42 -8.03 26.11
C TRP A 97 -8.02 -6.85 26.89
N TYR A 98 -9.31 -6.68 26.75
CA TYR A 98 -10.08 -5.65 27.42
C TYR A 98 -11.13 -6.28 28.35
N ALA A 99 -11.11 -5.89 29.60
CA ALA A 99 -12.12 -6.25 30.59
C ALA A 99 -13.01 -5.05 30.85
N PRO A 100 -14.33 -5.11 30.53
CA PRO A 100 -15.24 -4.01 30.85
C PRO A 100 -15.30 -3.76 32.36
N PRO A 101 -15.36 -2.48 32.82
CA PRO A 101 -15.48 -2.18 34.24
C PRO A 101 -16.70 -2.82 34.92
N GLU A 102 -17.78 -3.00 34.16
CA GLU A 102 -19.03 -3.64 34.62
C GLU A 102 -18.88 -5.16 34.81
N SER A 103 -17.94 -5.77 34.10
CA SER A 103 -17.72 -7.22 34.09
C SER A 103 -16.23 -7.56 34.18
N PRO A 104 -15.55 -7.27 35.30
CA PRO A 104 -14.09 -7.43 35.41
C PRO A 104 -13.65 -8.92 35.46
N GLN A 105 -14.60 -9.85 35.54
CA GLN A 105 -14.36 -11.30 35.52
C GLN A 105 -14.38 -11.86 34.09
N GLU A 106 -14.61 -11.02 33.08
CA GLU A 106 -14.53 -11.41 31.70
C GLU A 106 -13.67 -10.45 30.90
N ARG A 107 -13.05 -10.95 29.85
CA ARG A 107 -12.27 -10.12 28.93
C ARG A 107 -12.43 -10.57 27.50
N PHE A 108 -12.30 -9.60 26.60
CA PHE A 108 -12.46 -9.81 25.16
C PHE A 108 -11.21 -9.37 24.43
N LYS A 109 -10.94 -10.05 23.32
CA LYS A 109 -9.92 -9.67 22.35
C LYS A 109 -10.53 -9.76 20.95
N VAL A 110 -10.37 -8.71 20.16
CA VAL A 110 -10.93 -8.62 18.83
C VAL A 110 -9.80 -8.60 17.80
N THR A 111 -9.97 -9.36 16.72
CA THR A 111 -9.13 -9.29 15.54
C THR A 111 -10.01 -8.97 14.33
N VAL A 112 -9.65 -7.92 13.59
CA VAL A 112 -10.32 -7.52 12.35
C VAL A 112 -9.40 -7.78 11.18
N TYR A 113 -9.93 -8.41 10.14
CA TYR A 113 -9.27 -8.63 8.86
C TYR A 113 -9.99 -7.82 7.79
N ILE A 114 -9.27 -7.02 7.04
CA ILE A 114 -9.77 -6.31 5.88
C ILE A 114 -9.26 -7.05 4.64
N LEU A 115 -10.18 -7.65 3.90
CA LEU A 115 -9.90 -8.68 2.91
C LEU A 115 -9.87 -8.14 1.46
N ASP A 116 -10.35 -6.91 1.22
CA ASP A 116 -10.46 -6.35 -0.14
C ASP A 116 -10.04 -4.86 -0.14
N THR A 117 -9.56 -4.41 -1.26
CA THR A 117 -9.28 -2.99 -1.54
C THR A 117 -10.55 -2.20 -1.86
N ARG A 118 -11.65 -2.87 -2.20
CA ARG A 118 -12.95 -2.28 -2.50
C ARG A 118 -13.84 -2.28 -1.27
N LEU A 119 -14.73 -1.28 -1.18
CA LEU A 119 -15.75 -1.23 -0.14
C LEU A 119 -16.89 -2.23 -0.46
N ARG A 120 -16.80 -3.43 0.11
CA ARG A 120 -17.77 -4.52 -0.06
C ARG A 120 -18.22 -5.04 1.29
N ALA A 121 -19.40 -5.67 1.31
CA ALA A 121 -19.96 -6.24 2.55
C ALA A 121 -19.12 -7.42 3.08
N ASP A 122 -18.49 -8.19 2.19
CA ASP A 122 -17.58 -9.29 2.47
C ASP A 122 -16.10 -8.86 2.58
N GLY A 123 -15.83 -7.55 2.56
CA GLY A 123 -14.49 -6.98 2.65
C GLY A 123 -13.92 -6.88 4.06
N VAL A 124 -14.68 -7.26 5.10
CA VAL A 124 -14.24 -7.28 6.49
C VAL A 124 -14.65 -8.58 7.15
N SER A 125 -13.78 -9.13 7.99
CA SER A 125 -14.07 -10.29 8.84
C SER A 125 -13.59 -10.03 10.26
N VAL A 126 -14.37 -10.41 11.25
CA VAL A 126 -14.10 -10.17 12.66
C VAL A 126 -14.06 -11.47 13.43
N THR A 127 -13.02 -11.63 14.24
CA THR A 127 -12.92 -12.72 15.22
C THR A 127 -12.92 -12.12 16.62
N VAL A 128 -13.77 -12.65 17.50
CA VAL A 128 -13.86 -12.26 18.90
C VAL A 128 -13.47 -13.45 19.77
N ASN A 129 -12.51 -13.24 20.66
CA ASN A 129 -12.14 -14.18 21.69
C ASN A 129 -12.64 -13.68 23.06
N ARG A 130 -13.19 -14.55 23.87
CA ARG A 130 -13.68 -14.24 25.21
C ARG A 130 -13.04 -15.16 26.22
N GLN A 131 -12.67 -14.62 27.36
CA GLN A 131 -12.18 -15.39 28.49
C GLN A 131 -12.91 -14.99 29.77
N LEU A 132 -13.12 -15.98 30.63
CA LEU A 132 -13.68 -15.80 31.97
C LEU A 132 -12.60 -16.10 33.02
N ARG A 133 -12.65 -15.38 34.12
CA ARG A 133 -11.76 -15.58 35.25
C ARG A 133 -12.31 -16.66 36.15
N GLY A 134 -11.55 -17.74 36.35
CA GLY A 134 -11.89 -18.82 37.26
C GLY A 134 -11.69 -18.44 38.73
N ALA A 135 -12.21 -19.27 39.62
CA ALA A 135 -12.05 -19.11 41.07
C ALA A 135 -10.58 -19.18 41.54
N ASP A 136 -9.72 -19.81 40.74
CA ASP A 136 -8.27 -19.91 40.93
C ASP A 136 -7.51 -18.68 40.44
N GLY A 137 -8.24 -17.67 39.88
CA GLY A 137 -7.68 -16.45 39.35
C GLY A 137 -7.13 -16.56 37.93
N ASN A 138 -7.15 -17.73 37.30
CA ASN A 138 -6.70 -17.97 35.93
C ASN A 138 -7.80 -17.61 34.91
N TRP A 139 -7.36 -17.33 33.68
CA TRP A 139 -8.25 -17.01 32.57
C TRP A 139 -8.50 -18.25 31.72
N TYR A 140 -9.77 -18.55 31.45
CA TYR A 140 -10.22 -19.69 30.68
C TYR A 140 -11.03 -19.23 29.46
N GLU A 141 -10.79 -19.85 28.30
CA GLU A 141 -11.58 -19.61 27.10
C GLU A 141 -13.07 -19.87 27.35
N ALA A 142 -13.89 -18.98 26.85
CA ALA A 142 -15.33 -19.04 26.96
C ALA A 142 -15.99 -18.82 25.60
N ALA A 143 -17.15 -19.41 25.42
CA ALA A 143 -17.93 -19.23 24.20
C ALA A 143 -18.33 -17.76 24.02
N VAL A 144 -18.22 -17.27 22.79
CA VAL A 144 -18.73 -15.98 22.35
C VAL A 144 -20.12 -16.21 21.76
N ASP A 145 -21.04 -15.28 21.96
CA ASP A 145 -22.31 -15.30 21.26
C ASP A 145 -22.09 -15.27 19.74
N THR A 146 -22.79 -16.15 19.02
CA THR A 146 -22.61 -16.34 17.57
C THR A 146 -22.90 -15.10 16.75
N GLY A 147 -23.69 -14.14 17.27
CA GLY A 147 -24.00 -12.88 16.64
C GLY A 147 -22.98 -11.77 16.87
N THR A 148 -22.05 -11.92 17.85
CA THR A 148 -21.16 -10.82 18.27
C THR A 148 -20.20 -10.39 17.15
N ALA A 149 -19.58 -11.33 16.46
CA ALA A 149 -18.67 -11.03 15.36
C ALA A 149 -19.41 -10.33 14.21
N ALA A 150 -20.56 -10.88 13.80
CA ALA A 150 -21.40 -10.28 12.75
C ALA A 150 -21.90 -8.87 13.11
N ALA A 151 -22.25 -8.62 14.35
CA ALA A 151 -22.66 -7.30 14.81
C ALA A 151 -21.51 -6.27 14.72
N LEU A 152 -20.28 -6.67 15.00
CA LEU A 152 -19.09 -5.82 14.83
C LEU A 152 -18.79 -5.57 13.35
N GLU A 153 -18.90 -6.59 12.50
CA GLU A 153 -18.76 -6.44 11.04
C GLU A 153 -19.78 -5.44 10.49
N ASP A 154 -21.05 -5.56 10.87
CA ASP A 154 -22.12 -4.64 10.47
C ASP A 154 -21.87 -3.21 10.98
N ALA A 155 -21.38 -3.05 12.20
CA ALA A 155 -21.03 -1.74 12.75
C ALA A 155 -19.91 -1.07 11.96
N ILE A 156 -18.85 -1.82 11.62
CA ILE A 156 -17.71 -1.35 10.80
C ILE A 156 -18.21 -0.96 9.40
N LEU A 157 -18.99 -1.80 8.74
CA LEU A 157 -19.54 -1.54 7.41
C LEU A 157 -20.47 -0.31 7.40
N THR A 158 -21.28 -0.15 8.43
CA THR A 158 -22.16 1.02 8.59
C THR A 158 -21.32 2.29 8.75
N ARG A 159 -20.30 2.24 9.60
CA ARG A 159 -19.39 3.37 9.78
C ARG A 159 -18.64 3.72 8.49
N ALA A 160 -18.18 2.73 7.76
CA ALA A 160 -17.52 2.91 6.47
C ALA A 160 -18.43 3.59 5.44
N ARG A 161 -19.70 3.19 5.35
CA ARG A 161 -20.69 3.84 4.47
C ARG A 161 -20.92 5.30 4.86
N GLN A 162 -21.03 5.61 6.15
CA GLN A 162 -21.18 6.99 6.63
C GLN A 162 -19.97 7.86 6.25
N MET A 163 -18.76 7.34 6.44
CA MET A 163 -17.52 8.03 6.05
C MET A 163 -17.47 8.27 4.54
N ARG A 164 -17.84 7.28 3.72
CA ARG A 164 -17.86 7.40 2.25
C ARG A 164 -18.87 8.47 1.79
N ILE A 165 -20.06 8.51 2.36
CA ILE A 165 -21.08 9.52 2.05
C ILE A 165 -20.58 10.91 2.41
N ALA A 166 -19.96 11.09 3.56
CA ALA A 166 -19.39 12.36 3.99
C ALA A 166 -18.28 12.88 3.05
N GLN A 167 -17.48 11.97 2.46
CA GLN A 167 -16.46 12.33 1.47
C GLN A 167 -17.03 12.77 0.11
N LEU A 168 -18.18 12.19 -0.29
CA LEU A 168 -18.82 12.52 -1.57
C LEU A 168 -19.64 13.82 -1.51
N GLY A 169 -19.96 14.30 -0.31
CA GLY A 169 -20.75 15.52 -0.07
C GLY A 169 -19.91 16.80 0.10
N GLN A 170 -18.59 16.71 -0.05
CA GLN A 170 -17.65 17.84 -0.03
C GLN A 170 -17.21 18.20 -1.45
#